data_afcb0b573d9eb13241f7edf404162402
#
_entry.id   afcb0b573d9eb13241f7edf404162402
#
_cell.length_a   1.000
_cell.length_b   1.000
_cell.length_c   1.000
_cell.angle_alpha   90.00
_cell.angle_beta   90.00
_cell.angle_gamma   90.00
#
_symmetry.space_group_name_H-M   'P 1'
#
loop_
_entity.id
_entity.type
_entity.pdbx_description
1 polymer ?
#
loop_
_entity_poly.entity_id
_entity_poly.type
_entity_poly.pdbx_seq_one_letter_code
_entity_poly.pdbx_strand_id
1 'polypeptide(L)'
;MRLGAFSRAVAAVLVCFVVLTGCSGESEPPTLDESTRQLVTDGDALMSLIESDLTGLTKERADQDRTTSCSTGQSQRYFVAKGNFTDPSRQDPLSRIGLLKGKLETLGYREVVDELDLWENELGVTVVVNDKAKLTFVLLGRLSETPNLVIVGKTECYPRNG
;
A
#
# COMPACT_ATOMS: atom_id res chain seq x y z
N MET A 1 -67.11 21.17 46.66
CA MET A 1 -66.20 20.40 47.51
C MET A 1 -65.29 19.53 46.60
N ARG A 2 -63.98 19.59 46.90
CA ARG A 2 -62.88 18.80 46.38
C ARG A 2 -62.23 19.26 45.08
N LEU A 3 -61.25 20.10 45.28
CA LEU A 3 -60.03 20.26 44.48
C LEU A 3 -59.21 18.97 44.50
N GLY A 4 -58.50 18.68 43.45
CA GLY A 4 -57.50 17.64 43.52
C GLY A 4 -56.77 17.39 42.20
N ALA A 5 -55.61 17.95 42.08
CA ALA A 5 -54.43 17.36 41.42
C ALA A 5 -54.46 17.11 39.89
N PHE A 6 -53.99 18.14 39.16
CA PHE A 6 -53.30 17.95 37.90
C PHE A 6 -52.01 18.74 37.91
N SER A 7 -50.97 18.14 38.40
CA SER A 7 -49.62 18.70 38.27
C SER A 7 -48.64 17.54 38.47
N ARG A 8 -48.05 17.04 37.39
CA ARG A 8 -46.80 16.26 37.35
C ARG A 8 -46.75 15.35 36.12
N ALA A 9 -46.52 15.90 34.96
CA ALA A 9 -46.06 15.10 33.82
C ALA A 9 -45.61 16.00 32.67
N VAL A 10 -44.69 16.94 32.90
CA VAL A 10 -44.00 17.67 31.81
C VAL A 10 -42.56 17.97 32.28
N ALA A 11 -41.75 16.96 32.44
CA ALA A 11 -40.35 17.11 32.71
C ALA A 11 -39.50 15.85 32.37
N ALA A 12 -39.71 15.26 31.21
CA ALA A 12 -38.90 14.09 30.83
C ALA A 12 -38.71 13.90 29.31
N VAL A 13 -38.64 14.98 28.52
CA VAL A 13 -38.47 14.86 27.05
C VAL A 13 -37.34 15.82 26.53
N LEU A 14 -36.41 16.22 27.34
CA LEU A 14 -35.41 17.20 26.91
C LEU A 14 -33.97 16.79 27.19
N VAL A 15 -33.61 15.52 27.13
CA VAL A 15 -32.23 15.04 27.33
C VAL A 15 -31.81 13.99 26.33
N CYS A 16 -32.30 13.96 25.10
CA CYS A 16 -31.83 13.02 24.06
C CYS A 16 -31.42 13.70 22.75
N PHE A 17 -30.95 14.94 22.75
CA PHE A 17 -30.50 15.63 21.55
C PHE A 17 -29.05 16.13 21.63
N VAL A 18 -28.19 15.43 22.31
CA VAL A 18 -26.76 15.71 22.22
C VAL A 18 -26.08 14.36 22.10
N VAL A 19 -25.62 13.98 20.96
CA VAL A 19 -24.50 13.14 20.54
C VAL A 19 -24.82 12.49 19.20
N LEU A 20 -24.95 13.28 18.16
CA LEU A 20 -24.74 12.84 16.79
C LEU A 20 -23.91 13.90 16.03
N THR A 21 -22.89 14.45 16.67
CA THR A 21 -21.74 14.93 15.91
C THR A 21 -20.95 13.67 15.55
N GLY A 22 -21.43 12.98 14.51
CA GLY A 22 -20.66 11.95 13.85
C GLY A 22 -19.35 12.58 13.42
N CYS A 23 -18.26 12.19 14.07
CA CYS A 23 -16.92 12.35 13.56
C CYS A 23 -16.90 11.63 12.18
N SER A 24 -17.10 12.38 11.13
CA SER A 24 -16.47 12.09 9.85
C SER A 24 -14.98 12.32 10.05
N GLY A 25 -14.34 11.40 10.76
CA GLY A 25 -12.90 11.36 10.93
C GLY A 25 -12.32 11.01 9.57
N GLU A 26 -12.10 12.01 8.75
CA GLU A 26 -11.11 11.92 7.70
C GLU A 26 -9.80 11.62 8.44
N SER A 27 -9.33 10.37 8.35
CA SER A 27 -8.08 9.98 8.97
C SER A 27 -6.98 10.86 8.38
N GLU A 28 -6.24 11.53 9.24
CA GLU A 28 -5.11 12.35 8.83
C GLU A 28 -4.19 11.53 7.92
N PRO A 29 -3.71 12.10 6.80
CA PRO A 29 -2.84 11.36 5.89
C PRO A 29 -1.57 10.92 6.63
N PRO A 30 -1.04 9.73 6.33
CA PRO A 30 0.14 9.22 7.01
C PRO A 30 1.35 10.13 6.79
N THR A 31 2.22 10.18 7.76
CA THR A 31 3.53 10.85 7.66
C THR A 31 4.48 10.06 6.76
N LEU A 32 5.57 10.68 6.31
CA LEU A 32 6.62 9.98 5.54
C LEU A 32 7.18 8.76 6.31
N ASP A 33 7.38 8.91 7.63
CA ASP A 33 7.92 7.83 8.47
C ASP A 33 6.93 6.65 8.62
N GLU A 34 5.65 6.93 8.75
CA GLU A 34 4.61 5.91 8.80
C GLU A 34 4.51 5.17 7.47
N SER A 35 4.46 5.91 6.36
CA SER A 35 4.47 5.33 5.02
C SER A 35 5.75 4.52 4.75
N THR A 36 6.91 4.99 5.25
CA THR A 36 8.18 4.27 5.11
C THR A 36 8.16 2.94 5.86
N ARG A 37 7.69 2.94 7.11
CA ARG A 37 7.56 1.69 7.89
C ARG A 37 6.62 0.70 7.21
N GLN A 38 5.48 1.17 6.73
CA GLN A 38 4.53 0.33 6.00
C GLN A 38 5.16 -0.21 4.71
N LEU A 39 5.84 0.63 3.94
CA LEU A 39 6.54 0.24 2.70
C LEU A 39 7.52 -0.92 2.93
N VAL A 40 8.35 -0.82 3.97
CA VAL A 40 9.32 -1.87 4.32
C VAL A 40 8.61 -3.14 4.77
N THR A 41 7.58 -3.01 5.61
CA THR A 41 6.79 -4.16 6.11
C THR A 41 6.14 -4.92 4.96
N ASP A 42 5.49 -4.20 4.04
CA ASP A 42 4.80 -4.80 2.90
C ASP A 42 5.81 -5.42 1.92
N GLY A 43 6.93 -4.74 1.66
CA GLY A 43 8.02 -5.27 0.84
C GLY A 43 8.64 -6.55 1.41
N ASP A 44 8.91 -6.60 2.71
CA ASP A 44 9.40 -7.81 3.38
C ASP A 44 8.34 -8.93 3.38
N ALA A 45 7.05 -8.60 3.49
CA ALA A 45 5.97 -9.58 3.36
C ALA A 45 5.91 -10.19 1.95
N LEU A 46 6.16 -9.41 0.90
CA LEU A 46 6.28 -9.95 -0.46
C LEU A 46 7.48 -10.87 -0.57
N MET A 47 8.64 -10.44 -0.07
CA MET A 47 9.85 -11.23 -0.15
C MET A 47 9.75 -12.57 0.58
N SER A 48 9.07 -12.61 1.73
CA SER A 48 8.88 -13.86 2.49
C SER A 48 8.16 -14.97 1.70
N LEU A 49 7.42 -14.61 0.65
CA LEU A 49 6.70 -15.58 -0.19
C LEU A 49 7.58 -16.23 -1.26
N ILE A 50 8.69 -15.59 -1.63
CA ILE A 50 9.44 -15.97 -2.84
C ILE A 50 10.96 -16.03 -2.66
N GLU A 51 11.51 -15.52 -1.55
CA GLU A 51 12.98 -15.42 -1.42
C GLU A 51 13.69 -16.78 -1.46
N SER A 52 13.02 -17.86 -1.03
CA SER A 52 13.55 -19.21 -1.12
C SER A 52 13.69 -19.70 -2.57
N ASP A 53 12.94 -19.13 -3.48
CA ASP A 53 12.89 -19.50 -4.90
C ASP A 53 13.88 -18.69 -5.74
N LEU A 54 14.57 -17.71 -5.14
CA LEU A 54 15.40 -16.74 -5.82
C LEU A 54 16.90 -16.96 -5.58
N THR A 55 17.69 -16.72 -6.61
CA THR A 55 19.14 -16.58 -6.56
C THR A 55 19.57 -15.17 -6.91
N GLY A 56 20.75 -14.75 -6.44
CA GLY A 56 21.28 -13.42 -6.71
C GLY A 56 20.40 -12.31 -6.19
N LEU A 57 19.67 -12.58 -5.10
CA LEU A 57 18.76 -11.62 -4.50
C LEU A 57 19.51 -10.40 -3.97
N THR A 58 19.12 -9.22 -4.42
CA THR A 58 19.53 -7.93 -3.88
C THR A 58 18.31 -7.22 -3.30
N LYS A 59 18.44 -6.71 -2.08
CA LYS A 59 17.42 -5.88 -1.42
C LYS A 59 18.03 -4.52 -1.09
N GLU A 60 17.43 -3.47 -1.61
CA GLU A 60 17.75 -2.09 -1.21
C GLU A 60 16.57 -1.55 -0.40
N ARG A 61 16.82 -1.26 0.86
CA ARG A 61 15.82 -0.66 1.74
C ARG A 61 15.85 0.86 1.66
N ALA A 62 14.71 1.42 1.88
CA ALA A 62 14.23 2.74 1.51
C ALA A 62 14.61 3.91 2.41
N ASP A 63 15.65 3.85 3.19
CA ASP A 63 16.01 4.92 4.13
C ASP A 63 16.78 6.08 3.51
N GLN A 64 17.01 6.06 2.20
CA GLN A 64 17.69 7.16 1.51
C GLN A 64 16.71 8.00 0.68
N ASP A 65 16.87 9.31 0.79
CA ASP A 65 16.17 10.26 -0.07
C ASP A 65 16.61 10.10 -1.53
N ARG A 66 15.73 9.52 -2.35
CA ARG A 66 15.87 9.67 -3.80
C ARG A 66 15.02 10.86 -4.25
N THR A 67 15.68 11.99 -4.38
CA THR A 67 15.03 13.26 -4.77
C THR A 67 14.73 13.37 -6.26
N THR A 68 15.15 12.40 -7.07
CA THR A 68 15.09 12.48 -8.53
C THR A 68 13.70 12.39 -9.12
N SER A 69 12.72 11.90 -8.37
CA SER A 69 11.33 11.74 -8.84
C SER A 69 10.33 12.70 -8.18
N CYS A 70 10.77 13.50 -7.21
CA CYS A 70 9.94 14.49 -6.55
C CYS A 70 10.38 15.92 -6.90
N SER A 71 9.48 16.87 -6.70
CA SER A 71 9.79 18.30 -6.83
C SER A 71 10.82 18.74 -5.77
N THR A 72 11.51 19.85 -6.04
CA THR A 72 12.44 20.45 -5.07
C THR A 72 11.77 20.67 -3.74
N GLY A 73 12.42 20.28 -2.65
CA GLY A 73 11.86 20.37 -1.29
C GLY A 73 10.96 19.22 -0.87
N GLN A 74 10.89 18.16 -1.67
CA GLN A 74 10.16 16.95 -1.31
C GLN A 74 11.09 15.74 -1.19
N SER A 75 10.62 14.73 -0.45
CA SER A 75 11.30 13.45 -0.21
C SER A 75 10.39 12.29 -0.57
N GLN A 76 10.99 11.21 -1.03
CA GLN A 76 10.32 9.93 -1.31
C GLN A 76 11.20 8.78 -0.83
N ARG A 77 10.58 7.72 -0.35
CA ARG A 77 11.26 6.49 0.07
C ARG A 77 11.01 5.35 -0.90
N TYR A 78 11.96 4.44 -0.98
CA TYR A 78 11.92 3.30 -1.90
C TYR A 78 12.21 1.99 -1.20
N PHE A 79 11.61 0.95 -1.70
CA PHE A 79 11.96 -0.45 -1.47
C PHE A 79 12.26 -1.06 -2.84
N VAL A 80 13.41 -1.69 -2.99
CA VAL A 80 13.77 -2.38 -4.24
C VAL A 80 14.25 -3.78 -3.92
N ALA A 81 13.71 -4.78 -4.59
CA ALA A 81 14.22 -6.13 -4.58
C ALA A 81 14.33 -6.66 -6.01
N LYS A 82 15.43 -7.35 -6.30
CA LYS A 82 15.71 -7.96 -7.61
C LYS A 82 16.30 -9.33 -7.39
N GLY A 83 15.90 -10.30 -8.20
CA GLY A 83 16.45 -11.65 -8.12
C GLY A 83 16.11 -12.46 -9.35
N ASN A 84 16.72 -13.65 -9.44
CA ASN A 84 16.46 -14.60 -10.50
C ASN A 84 15.85 -15.86 -9.91
N PHE A 85 14.79 -16.39 -10.52
CA PHE A 85 14.25 -17.69 -10.14
C PHE A 85 15.29 -18.78 -10.44
N THR A 86 15.42 -19.72 -9.51
CA THR A 86 16.36 -20.85 -9.63
C THR A 86 15.99 -21.79 -10.77
N ASP A 87 14.71 -21.95 -11.04
CA ASP A 87 14.17 -22.74 -12.11
C ASP A 87 12.97 -22.01 -12.77
N PRO A 88 13.24 -21.08 -13.71
CA PRO A 88 12.18 -20.31 -14.37
C PRO A 88 11.18 -21.19 -15.14
N SER A 89 11.55 -22.41 -15.52
CA SER A 89 10.66 -23.35 -16.22
C SER A 89 9.58 -23.94 -15.30
N ARG A 90 9.84 -24.01 -14.00
CA ARG A 90 8.91 -24.49 -12.98
C ARG A 90 8.29 -23.36 -12.15
N GLN A 91 9.00 -22.26 -12.07
CA GLN A 91 8.67 -21.11 -11.23
C GLN A 91 8.37 -19.91 -12.13
N ASP A 92 7.38 -20.08 -13.01
CA ASP A 92 7.00 -19.06 -13.99
C ASP A 92 6.94 -17.66 -13.37
N PRO A 93 7.83 -16.73 -13.76
CA PRO A 93 7.89 -15.39 -13.21
C PRO A 93 6.57 -14.63 -13.32
N LEU A 94 5.80 -14.85 -14.38
CA LEU A 94 4.52 -14.16 -14.58
C LEU A 94 3.47 -14.64 -13.57
N SER A 95 3.40 -15.94 -13.32
CA SER A 95 2.52 -16.49 -12.27
C SER A 95 2.92 -16.01 -10.88
N ARG A 96 4.22 -15.80 -10.63
CA ARG A 96 4.70 -15.24 -9.35
C ARG A 96 4.30 -13.79 -9.16
N ILE A 97 4.26 -12.98 -10.20
CA ILE A 97 3.71 -11.63 -10.15
C ILE A 97 2.24 -11.66 -9.71
N GLY A 98 1.44 -12.58 -10.24
CA GLY A 98 0.05 -12.78 -9.81
C GLY A 98 -0.08 -13.11 -8.30
N LEU A 99 0.80 -13.97 -7.77
CA LEU A 99 0.85 -14.30 -6.35
C LEU A 99 1.18 -13.06 -5.49
N LEU A 100 2.20 -12.31 -5.88
CA LEU A 100 2.64 -11.11 -5.16
C LEU A 100 1.57 -10.01 -5.21
N LYS A 101 0.91 -9.82 -6.35
CA LYS A 101 -0.24 -8.93 -6.50
C LYS A 101 -1.35 -9.32 -5.55
N GLY A 102 -1.77 -10.60 -5.55
CA GLY A 102 -2.81 -11.09 -4.65
C GLY A 102 -2.46 -10.86 -3.17
N LYS A 103 -1.19 -10.97 -2.78
CA LYS A 103 -0.75 -10.61 -1.44
C LYS A 103 -0.97 -9.13 -1.16
N LEU A 104 -0.57 -8.24 -2.06
CA LEU A 104 -0.78 -6.79 -1.90
C LEU A 104 -2.26 -6.43 -1.82
N GLU A 105 -3.12 -7.08 -2.60
CA GLU A 105 -4.57 -6.89 -2.52
C GLU A 105 -5.11 -7.22 -1.12
N THR A 106 -4.60 -8.28 -0.46
CA THR A 106 -4.97 -8.59 0.94
C THR A 106 -4.48 -7.54 1.94
N LEU A 107 -3.48 -6.73 1.59
CA LEU A 107 -2.95 -5.61 2.37
C LEU A 107 -3.63 -4.27 2.04
N GLY A 108 -4.69 -4.29 1.22
CA GLY A 108 -5.49 -3.13 0.88
C GLY A 108 -4.96 -2.32 -0.31
N TYR A 109 -4.09 -2.91 -1.12
CA TYR A 109 -3.72 -2.34 -2.40
C TYR A 109 -4.78 -2.65 -3.46
N ARG A 110 -4.94 -1.76 -4.42
CA ARG A 110 -5.73 -1.97 -5.63
C ARG A 110 -4.84 -1.86 -6.86
N GLU A 111 -5.12 -2.64 -7.87
CA GLU A 111 -4.45 -2.51 -9.15
C GLU A 111 -4.80 -1.17 -9.79
N VAL A 112 -3.80 -0.50 -10.31
CA VAL A 112 -3.99 0.64 -11.22
C VAL A 112 -4.05 0.05 -12.61
N VAL A 113 -5.25 -0.28 -13.02
CA VAL A 113 -5.49 -0.81 -14.32
C VAL A 113 -5.32 0.33 -15.28
N ASP A 114 -4.79 0.17 -16.27
CA ASP A 114 -5.18 -0.34 -17.34
C ASP A 114 -4.98 0.18 -18.63
N GLU A 115 -4.47 0.87 -19.08
CA GLU A 115 -4.21 1.14 -20.48
C GLU A 115 -2.77 0.78 -20.87
N LEU A 116 -2.00 0.35 -19.88
CA LEU A 116 -0.68 -0.22 -20.10
C LEU A 116 -0.79 -1.75 -20.06
N ASP A 117 -1.45 -2.32 -21.04
CA ASP A 117 -1.38 -3.75 -21.27
C ASP A 117 0.04 -4.10 -21.73
N LEU A 118 0.97 -4.05 -20.76
CA LEU A 118 2.38 -4.40 -20.94
C LEU A 118 2.60 -5.92 -20.86
N TRP A 119 1.55 -6.70 -21.09
CA TRP A 119 1.63 -8.13 -21.21
C TRP A 119 2.12 -8.49 -22.61
N GLU A 120 3.41 -8.46 -22.77
CA GLU A 120 4.06 -9.18 -23.86
C GLU A 120 4.27 -10.63 -23.42
N ASN A 121 4.44 -11.55 -24.38
CA ASN A 121 4.55 -12.99 -24.11
C ASN A 121 5.66 -13.37 -23.10
N GLU A 122 6.58 -12.48 -22.81
CA GLU A 122 7.75 -12.71 -21.96
C GLU A 122 7.89 -11.71 -20.80
N LEU A 123 7.00 -10.72 -20.72
CA LEU A 123 7.05 -9.65 -19.74
C LEU A 123 5.69 -9.45 -19.09
N GLY A 124 5.64 -9.49 -17.77
CA GLY A 124 4.48 -9.08 -16.98
C GLY A 124 4.84 -7.91 -16.08
N VAL A 125 4.04 -6.86 -16.15
CA VAL A 125 4.15 -5.70 -15.25
C VAL A 125 2.81 -5.46 -14.59
N THR A 126 2.85 -5.24 -13.29
CA THR A 126 1.66 -4.85 -12.52
C THR A 126 2.01 -3.66 -11.63
N VAL A 127 1.10 -2.70 -11.55
CA VAL A 127 1.20 -1.55 -10.66
C VAL A 127 0.01 -1.56 -9.71
N VAL A 128 0.30 -1.51 -8.43
CA VAL A 128 -0.74 -1.45 -7.38
C VAL A 128 -0.49 -0.27 -6.45
N VAL A 129 -1.57 0.33 -5.96
CA VAL A 129 -1.51 1.49 -5.08
C VAL A 129 -2.33 1.25 -3.81
N ASN A 130 -1.85 1.79 -2.70
CA ASN A 130 -2.58 1.91 -1.45
C ASN A 130 -2.77 3.39 -1.14
N ASP A 131 -3.96 3.91 -1.42
CA ASP A 131 -4.27 5.33 -1.26
C ASP A 131 -4.22 5.78 0.21
N LYS A 132 -4.52 4.87 1.15
CA LYS A 132 -4.48 5.16 2.58
C LYS A 132 -3.06 5.26 3.11
N ALA A 133 -2.20 4.34 2.72
CA ALA A 133 -0.79 4.30 3.13
C ALA A 133 0.11 5.18 2.26
N LYS A 134 -0.42 5.77 1.17
CA LYS A 134 0.32 6.58 0.21
C LYS A 134 1.50 5.83 -0.42
N LEU A 135 1.23 4.58 -0.83
CA LEU A 135 2.23 3.66 -1.36
C LEU A 135 1.87 3.18 -2.76
N THR A 136 2.90 2.93 -3.55
CA THR A 136 2.81 2.28 -4.87
C THR A 136 3.81 1.14 -4.92
N PHE A 137 3.39 -0.03 -5.42
CA PHE A 137 4.30 -1.09 -5.83
C PHE A 137 4.20 -1.34 -7.32
N VAL A 138 5.37 -1.54 -7.94
CA VAL A 138 5.53 -2.03 -9.30
C VAL A 138 6.17 -3.41 -9.20
N LEU A 139 5.51 -4.41 -9.76
CA LEU A 139 5.98 -5.79 -9.85
C LEU A 139 6.27 -6.09 -11.32
N LEU A 140 7.46 -6.62 -11.59
CA LEU A 140 7.89 -6.95 -12.94
C LEU A 140 8.45 -8.36 -12.95
N GLY A 141 7.91 -9.21 -13.83
CA GLY A 141 8.37 -10.56 -14.13
C GLY A 141 8.81 -10.69 -15.58
N ARG A 142 9.91 -11.41 -15.81
CA ARG A 142 10.47 -11.66 -17.14
C ARG A 142 10.81 -13.12 -17.30
N LEU A 143 10.51 -13.71 -18.47
CA LEU A 143 10.84 -15.11 -18.75
C LEU A 143 12.28 -15.29 -19.20
N SER A 144 12.75 -14.47 -20.12
CA SER A 144 14.04 -14.64 -20.82
C SER A 144 15.14 -13.69 -20.38
N GLU A 145 14.81 -12.62 -19.65
CA GLU A 145 15.80 -11.64 -19.20
C GLU A 145 16.09 -11.74 -17.70
N THR A 146 17.28 -11.34 -17.28
CA THR A 146 17.70 -11.25 -15.89
C THR A 146 17.87 -9.79 -15.46
N PRO A 147 17.43 -9.41 -14.25
CA PRO A 147 16.73 -10.24 -13.27
C PRO A 147 15.33 -10.62 -13.74
N ASN A 148 14.91 -11.86 -13.44
CA ASN A 148 13.58 -12.36 -13.79
C ASN A 148 12.48 -11.70 -12.97
N LEU A 149 12.82 -11.22 -11.76
CA LEU A 149 11.92 -10.53 -10.85
C LEU A 149 12.49 -9.19 -10.44
N VAL A 150 11.65 -8.16 -10.51
CA VAL A 150 11.92 -6.84 -9.92
C VAL A 150 10.69 -6.37 -9.16
N ILE A 151 10.89 -5.98 -7.92
CA ILE A 151 9.87 -5.36 -7.07
C ILE A 151 10.38 -3.95 -6.74
N VAL A 152 9.56 -2.94 -7.04
CA VAL A 152 9.83 -1.56 -6.65
C VAL A 152 8.64 -1.02 -5.88
N GLY A 153 8.82 -0.77 -4.60
CA GLY A 153 7.86 -0.02 -3.78
C GLY A 153 8.31 1.43 -3.63
N LYS A 154 7.37 2.35 -3.49
CA LYS A 154 7.66 3.75 -3.22
C LYS A 154 6.54 4.42 -2.43
N THR A 155 6.91 5.42 -1.62
CA THR A 155 5.94 6.34 -1.02
C THR A 155 5.51 7.39 -2.05
N GLU A 156 4.46 8.14 -1.75
CA GLU A 156 4.24 9.44 -2.39
C GLU A 156 5.39 10.41 -2.03
N CYS A 157 5.40 11.57 -2.69
CA CYS A 157 6.34 12.64 -2.38
C CYS A 157 5.82 13.46 -1.19
N TYR A 158 6.62 13.57 -0.15
CA TYR A 158 6.31 14.30 1.08
C TYR A 158 7.16 15.57 1.18
N PRO A 159 6.62 16.65 1.74
CA PRO A 159 7.42 17.84 2.04
C PRO A 159 8.63 17.46 2.92
N ARG A 160 9.79 18.01 2.59
CA ARG A 160 10.97 17.89 3.43
C ARG A 160 10.77 18.83 4.63
N ASN A 161 10.56 18.26 5.79
CA ASN A 161 10.61 19.05 7.02
C ASN A 161 12.06 19.51 7.20
N GLY A 162 12.27 20.83 7.08
CA GLY A 162 13.55 21.47 7.27
C GLY A 162 14.05 21.43 8.70
#